data_633913755c1b6543ae0655fb31b93d0c
#
_entry.id   633913755c1b6543ae0655fb31b93d0c
#
_cell.length_a   1.000
_cell.length_b   1.000
_cell.length_c   1.000
_cell.angle_alpha   90.00
_cell.angle_beta   90.00
_cell.angle_gamma   90.00
#
_symmetry.space_group_name_H-M   'P 1'
#
loop_
_entity.id
_entity.type
_entity.pdbx_description
1 polymer ?
#
loop_
_entity_poly.entity_id
_entity_poly.type
_entity_poly.pdbx_seq_one_letter_code
_entity_poly.pdbx_strand_id
1 'polypeptide(L)'
;MNKILIIGRLAKEPLMKYTAEGKSLVRVNLAVQRPYKNKEGRNDADFIPCAFWNRMGETVANYCQKGSLIGVTGHLTVRNYTNEKGTRVYVTEVVVDGVSLLEKKRKSTASVDEVFCEEIQP
;
A
#
# COMPACT_ATOMS: atom_id res chain seq x y z
N MET A 1 12.20 -18.72 6.76
CA MET A 1 11.60 -18.06 5.59
C MET A 1 10.59 -17.03 6.07
N ASN A 2 10.67 -15.84 5.53
CA ASN A 2 9.80 -14.73 5.93
C ASN A 2 9.37 -14.01 4.66
N LYS A 3 8.24 -14.43 4.11
CA LYS A 3 7.73 -13.92 2.85
C LYS A 3 6.25 -13.63 2.95
N ILE A 4 5.86 -12.50 2.41
CA ILE A 4 4.46 -12.10 2.34
C ILE A 4 4.16 -11.68 0.92
N LEU A 5 3.00 -12.10 0.45
CA LEU A 5 2.49 -11.73 -0.86
C LEU A 5 1.04 -11.30 -0.66
N ILE A 6 0.74 -10.04 -0.90
CA ILE A 6 -0.61 -9.55 -0.72
C ILE A 6 -1.04 -8.64 -1.85
N ILE A 7 -2.34 -8.62 -2.09
CA ILE A 7 -2.97 -7.71 -3.04
C ILE A 7 -4.02 -6.94 -2.25
N GLY A 8 -3.98 -5.63 -2.37
CA GLY A 8 -4.92 -4.79 -1.64
C GLY A 8 -4.99 -3.39 -2.21
N ARG A 9 -5.84 -2.58 -1.61
CA ARG A 9 -6.02 -1.20 -2.03
C ARG A 9 -5.45 -0.26 -1.00
N LEU A 10 -4.87 0.83 -1.46
CA LEU A 10 -4.34 1.83 -0.54
C LEU A 10 -5.48 2.41 0.28
N ALA A 11 -5.32 2.39 1.60
CA ALA A 11 -6.35 2.91 2.50
C ALA A 11 -6.30 4.43 2.62
N LYS A 12 -5.18 5.05 2.23
CA LYS A 12 -4.98 6.49 2.28
C LYS A 12 -4.12 6.94 1.11
N GLU A 13 -4.05 8.25 0.90
CA GLU A 13 -3.12 8.81 -0.08
C GLU A 13 -1.69 8.54 0.38
N PRO A 14 -0.85 8.04 -0.51
CA PRO A 14 0.54 7.77 -0.13
C PRO A 14 1.32 9.08 -0.05
N LEU A 15 1.82 9.37 1.14
CA LEU A 15 2.62 10.57 1.37
C LEU A 15 4.07 10.16 1.56
N MET A 16 4.95 10.76 0.78
CA MET A 16 6.37 10.48 0.89
C MET A 16 6.99 11.31 1.99
N LYS A 17 7.77 10.67 2.81
CA LYS A 17 8.54 11.32 3.86
C LYS A 17 10.00 10.94 3.71
N TYR A 18 10.86 11.75 4.28
CA TYR A 18 12.29 11.48 4.25
C TYR A 18 12.81 11.25 5.66
N THR A 19 13.69 10.26 5.80
CA THR A 19 14.34 10.01 7.08
C THR A 19 15.46 11.02 7.29
N ALA A 20 16.01 11.04 8.51
CA ALA A 20 17.13 11.91 8.81
C ALA A 20 18.34 11.64 7.91
N GLU A 21 18.42 10.44 7.38
CA GLU A 21 19.50 10.05 6.47
C GLU A 21 19.21 10.36 5.01
N GLY A 22 18.07 10.96 4.74
CA GLY A 22 17.69 11.32 3.38
C GLY A 22 17.02 10.23 2.57
N LYS A 23 16.69 9.12 3.17
CA LYS A 23 15.98 8.04 2.47
C LYS A 23 14.49 8.35 2.40
N SER A 24 13.89 8.08 1.26
CA SER A 24 12.46 8.27 1.10
C SER A 24 11.70 7.06 1.64
N LEU A 25 10.54 7.32 2.20
CA LEU A 25 9.70 6.29 2.80
C LEU A 25 8.24 6.67 2.65
N VAL A 26 7.45 5.70 2.19
CA VAL A 26 6.00 5.82 2.17
C VAL A 26 5.45 4.74 3.07
N ARG A 27 4.69 5.13 4.08
CA ARG A 27 3.97 4.19 4.93
C ARG A 27 2.49 4.35 4.69
N VAL A 28 1.84 3.28 4.33
CA VAL A 28 0.41 3.30 4.09
C VAL A 28 -0.14 1.90 4.36
N ASN A 29 -1.36 1.86 4.86
CA ASN A 29 -2.04 0.59 5.06
C ASN A 29 -2.66 0.13 3.76
N LEU A 30 -2.56 -1.17 3.49
CA LEU A 30 -3.30 -1.79 2.41
C LEU A 30 -4.54 -2.46 2.99
N ALA A 31 -5.67 -2.21 2.37
CA ALA A 31 -6.92 -2.89 2.72
C ALA A 31 -6.96 -4.20 1.93
N VAL A 32 -6.80 -5.29 2.66
CA VAL A 32 -6.74 -6.63 2.07
C VAL A 32 -8.02 -7.35 2.43
N GLN A 33 -8.78 -7.73 1.43
CA GLN A 33 -10.06 -8.38 1.64
C GLN A 33 -9.87 -9.83 2.07
N ARG A 34 -10.62 -10.24 3.09
CA ARG A 34 -10.59 -11.63 3.52
C ARG A 34 -11.30 -12.49 2.49
N PRO A 35 -10.87 -13.74 2.31
CA PRO A 35 -11.44 -14.60 1.27
C PRO A 35 -12.82 -15.15 1.57
N TYR A 36 -13.33 -14.93 2.79
CA TYR A 36 -14.64 -15.46 3.17
C TYR A 36 -15.56 -14.33 3.60
N LYS A 37 -16.85 -14.58 3.55
CA LYS A 37 -17.85 -13.57 3.92
C LYS A 37 -18.17 -13.66 5.39
N ASN A 38 -18.48 -12.52 5.98
CA ASN A 38 -18.93 -12.46 7.35
C ASN A 38 -20.42 -12.82 7.43
N LYS A 39 -21.00 -12.71 8.62
CA LYS A 39 -22.40 -13.07 8.86
C LYS A 39 -23.37 -12.25 8.02
N GLU A 40 -22.96 -11.06 7.61
CA GLU A 40 -23.80 -10.14 6.83
C GLU A 40 -23.60 -10.29 5.34
N GLY A 41 -22.85 -11.28 4.90
CA GLY A 41 -22.62 -11.52 3.50
C GLY A 41 -21.57 -10.65 2.84
N ARG A 42 -20.78 -9.93 3.64
CA ARG A 42 -19.71 -9.07 3.13
C ARG A 42 -18.35 -9.61 3.49
N ASN A 43 -17.37 -9.28 2.67
CA ASN A 43 -15.99 -9.62 2.98
C ASN A 43 -15.39 -8.51 3.83
N ASP A 44 -14.89 -8.87 4.99
CA ASP A 44 -14.14 -7.93 5.83
C ASP A 44 -12.78 -7.68 5.20
N ALA A 45 -12.20 -6.54 5.53
CA ALA A 45 -10.86 -6.20 5.10
C ALA A 45 -9.95 -6.05 6.31
N ASP A 46 -8.73 -6.50 6.15
CA ASP A 46 -7.69 -6.26 7.13
C ASP A 46 -6.81 -5.13 6.61
N PHE A 47 -6.43 -4.24 7.51
CA PHE A 47 -5.58 -3.10 7.14
C PHE A 47 -4.15 -3.44 7.54
N ILE A 48 -3.33 -3.68 6.54
CA ILE A 48 -1.96 -4.19 6.73
C ILE A 48 -0.98 -3.04 6.56
N PRO A 49 -0.24 -2.67 7.62
CA PRO A 49 0.75 -1.58 7.49
C PRO A 49 1.91 -2.02 6.61
N CYS A 50 2.21 -1.21 5.62
CA CYS A 50 3.28 -1.48 4.66
C CYS A 50 4.24 -0.31 4.60
N ALA A 51 5.53 -0.63 4.48
CA ALA A 51 6.57 0.37 4.33
C ALA A 51 7.23 0.20 2.97
N PHE A 52 7.22 1.27 2.19
CA PHE A 52 7.79 1.31 0.85
C PHE A 52 8.99 2.24 0.86
N TRP A 53 10.17 1.65 0.79
CA TRP A 53 11.42 2.40 0.87
C TRP A 53 11.93 2.82 -0.50
N ASN A 54 12.52 4.00 -0.57
CA ASN A 54 13.27 4.50 -1.73
C ASN A 54 12.43 4.47 -2.99
N ARG A 55 12.92 3.84 -4.05
CA ARG A 55 12.24 3.86 -5.34
C ARG A 55 10.83 3.28 -5.30
N MET A 56 10.61 2.26 -4.49
CA MET A 56 9.27 1.70 -4.37
C MET A 56 8.29 2.70 -3.77
N GLY A 57 8.74 3.48 -2.79
CA GLY A 57 7.92 4.54 -2.22
C GLY A 57 7.62 5.62 -3.25
N GLU A 58 8.62 5.99 -4.04
CA GLU A 58 8.43 6.97 -5.10
C GLU A 58 7.43 6.49 -6.13
N THR A 59 7.52 5.22 -6.50
CA THR A 59 6.58 4.63 -7.45
C THR A 59 5.15 4.70 -6.92
N VAL A 60 4.95 4.32 -5.67
CA VAL A 60 3.62 4.34 -5.08
C VAL A 60 3.11 5.77 -4.95
N ALA A 61 3.96 6.69 -4.51
CA ALA A 61 3.54 8.09 -4.34
C ALA A 61 3.20 8.75 -5.67
N ASN A 62 3.92 8.40 -6.73
CA ASN A 62 3.73 9.04 -8.03
C ASN A 62 2.60 8.43 -8.85
N TYR A 63 2.37 7.13 -8.71
CA TYR A 63 1.44 6.43 -9.60
C TYR A 63 0.20 5.88 -8.91
N CYS A 64 0.10 6.01 -7.60
CA CYS A 64 -1.03 5.47 -6.85
C CYS A 64 -1.72 6.55 -6.05
N GLN A 65 -2.96 6.28 -5.71
CA GLN A 65 -3.76 7.17 -4.89
C GLN A 65 -4.60 6.31 -3.96
N LYS A 66 -5.31 6.93 -3.05
CA LYS A 66 -6.24 6.21 -2.17
C LYS A 66 -7.16 5.35 -3.04
N GLY A 67 -7.27 4.08 -2.70
CA GLY A 67 -8.11 3.14 -3.43
C GLY A 67 -7.43 2.39 -4.54
N SER A 68 -6.21 2.76 -4.92
CA SER A 68 -5.48 2.05 -5.97
C SER A 68 -5.19 0.61 -5.58
N LEU A 69 -5.34 -0.30 -6.53
CA LEU A 69 -5.09 -1.72 -6.30
C LEU A 69 -3.64 -2.04 -6.66
N ILE A 70 -2.91 -2.61 -5.71
CA ILE A 70 -1.52 -2.99 -5.93
C ILE A 70 -1.26 -4.36 -5.35
N GLY A 71 -0.24 -5.02 -5.88
CA GLY A 71 0.29 -6.25 -5.29
C GLY A 71 1.66 -5.96 -4.72
N VAL A 72 1.95 -6.50 -3.54
CA VAL A 72 3.24 -6.32 -2.92
C VAL A 72 3.80 -7.65 -2.48
N THR A 73 5.12 -7.76 -2.57
CA THR A 73 5.86 -8.84 -1.95
C THR A 73 6.77 -8.22 -0.91
N GLY A 74 7.00 -8.91 0.17
CA GLY A 74 7.84 -8.37 1.20
C GLY A 74 8.06 -9.35 2.33
N HIS A 75 8.49 -8.82 3.44
CA HIS A 75 8.68 -9.62 4.64
C HIS A 75 8.12 -8.89 5.85
N LEU A 76 7.74 -9.66 6.84
CA LEU A 76 7.13 -9.13 8.05
C LEU A 76 8.23 -8.70 9.01
N THR A 77 8.09 -7.50 9.57
CA THR A 77 9.00 -7.02 10.60
C THR A 77 8.21 -6.54 11.80
N VAL A 78 8.86 -6.59 12.95
CA VAL A 78 8.28 -6.03 14.17
C VAL A 78 9.28 -5.03 14.71
N ARG A 79 8.84 -3.80 14.89
CA ARG A 79 9.67 -2.80 15.55
C ARG A 79 8.98 -2.38 16.82
N ASN A 80 9.75 -1.82 17.73
CA ASN A 80 9.17 -1.38 19.00
C ASN A 80 9.71 -0.01 19.35
N TYR A 81 8.93 0.70 20.13
CA TYR A 81 9.35 1.98 20.68
C TYR A 81 8.62 2.20 21.98
N THR A 82 9.14 3.11 22.78
CA THR A 82 8.51 3.47 24.05
C THR A 82 7.71 4.75 23.82
N ASN A 83 6.43 4.72 24.14
CA ASN A 83 5.58 5.89 23.93
C ASN A 83 5.76 6.88 25.11
N GLU A 84 5.02 7.98 25.06
CA GLU A 84 5.13 9.04 26.07
C GLU A 84 4.77 8.56 27.47
N LYS A 85 3.95 7.53 27.57
CA LYS A 85 3.55 6.98 28.85
C LYS A 85 4.54 5.98 29.41
N GLY A 86 5.63 5.74 28.70
CA GLY A 86 6.63 4.76 29.13
C GLY A 86 6.28 3.33 28.78
N THR A 87 5.22 3.11 28.03
CA THR A 87 4.79 1.78 27.62
C THR A 87 5.50 1.39 26.31
N ARG A 88 5.99 0.17 26.25
CA ARG A 88 6.60 -0.34 25.03
C ARG A 88 5.52 -0.73 24.02
N VAL A 89 5.62 -0.17 22.84
CA VAL A 89 4.66 -0.44 21.76
C VAL A 89 5.35 -1.23 20.66
N TYR A 90 4.70 -2.29 20.20
CA TYR A 90 5.20 -3.12 19.11
C TYR A 90 4.37 -2.87 17.87
N VAL A 91 5.04 -2.63 16.75
CA VAL A 91 4.37 -2.40 15.48
C VAL A 91 4.83 -3.47 14.50
N THR A 92 3.87 -4.23 14.00
CA THR A 92 4.13 -5.25 12.98
C THR A 92 3.83 -4.62 11.62
N GLU A 93 4.78 -4.68 10.71
CA GLU A 93 4.54 -4.12 9.38
C GLU A 93 5.25 -4.95 8.32
N VAL A 94 4.80 -4.78 7.09
CA VAL A 94 5.41 -5.43 5.94
C VAL A 94 6.41 -4.46 5.32
N VAL A 95 7.66 -4.87 5.24
CA VAL A 95 8.67 -4.12 4.49
C VAL A 95 8.62 -4.66 3.07
N VAL A 96 8.27 -3.79 2.14
CA VAL A 96 7.97 -4.20 0.78
C VAL A 96 9.26 -4.38 -0.02
N ASP A 97 9.38 -5.53 -0.67
CA ASP A 97 10.52 -5.85 -1.53
C ASP A 97 10.19 -5.65 -3.01
N GLY A 98 8.93 -5.73 -3.37
CA GLY A 98 8.49 -5.56 -4.75
C GLY A 98 7.05 -5.08 -4.82
N VAL A 99 6.76 -4.28 -5.84
CA VAL A 99 5.44 -3.70 -6.05
C VAL A 99 5.00 -3.94 -7.48
N SER A 100 3.75 -4.36 -7.64
CA SER A 100 3.11 -4.45 -8.95
C SER A 100 1.88 -3.56 -8.94
N LEU A 101 1.80 -2.66 -9.89
CA LEU A 101 0.64 -1.78 -10.02
C LEU A 101 -0.41 -2.49 -10.86
N LEU A 102 -1.51 -2.85 -10.23
CA LEU A 102 -2.55 -3.65 -10.88
C LEU A 102 -3.63 -2.81 -11.53
N GLU A 103 -3.65 -1.51 -11.21
CA GLU A 103 -4.56 -0.55 -11.84
C GLU A 103 -3.76 0.69 -12.19
N LYS A 104 -4.04 1.27 -13.33
CA LYS A 104 -3.41 2.54 -13.66
C LYS A 104 -4.11 3.65 -12.91
N LYS A 105 -3.34 4.65 -12.48
CA LYS A 105 -3.90 5.82 -11.87
C LYS A 105 -4.83 6.49 -12.87
N ARG A 106 -6.06 6.72 -12.49
CA ARG A 106 -7.02 7.38 -13.36
C ARG A 106 -6.67 8.85 -13.52
N LYS A 107 -6.65 9.27 -14.77
CA LYS A 107 -6.56 10.68 -15.03
C LYS A 107 -7.94 11.27 -14.82
N SER A 108 -7.96 12.48 -14.37
CA SER A 108 -9.23 13.12 -14.08
C SER A 108 -10.05 13.45 -15.30
N THR A 109 -9.77 13.02 -16.41
CA THR A 109 -10.64 13.25 -17.50
C THR A 109 -11.09 12.03 -18.11
N ALA A 110 -11.64 12.06 -18.34
CA ALA A 110 -11.88 11.00 -18.86
C ALA A 110 -11.68 10.74 -20.12
N SER A 111 -11.37 11.04 -20.27
CA SER A 111 -11.44 10.73 -21.04
C SER A 111 -11.61 9.83 -21.46
N VAL A 112 -11.91 10.03 -21.60
CA VAL A 112 -12.12 9.40 -21.96
C VAL A 112 -12.07 8.86 -22.73
N ASP A 113 -11.92 8.95 -22.95
CA ASP A 113 -11.70 8.54 -23.50
C ASP A 113 -11.28 8.25 -24.08
N GLU A 114 -11.20 8.45 -24.23
CA GLU A 114 -10.64 8.17 -24.47
C GLU A 114 -10.37 7.59 -24.70
N VAL A 115 -10.69 7.62 -24.93
CA VAL A 115 -10.27 7.01 -24.86
C VAL A 115 -10.07 6.34 -25.11
N PHE A 116 -9.93 6.21 -25.37
CA PHE A 116 -9.53 5.65 -25.28
C PHE A 116 -9.10 5.12 -25.49
N CYS A 117 -9.20 5.04 -25.86
CA CYS A 117 -8.66 4.66 -25.73
C CYS A 117 -8.27 4.20 -25.79
N GLU A 118 -8.18 4.03 -26.02
CA GLU A 118 -7.75 3.70 -25.74
C GLU A 118 -7.46 3.14 -25.47
N GLU A 119 -7.26 3.05 -25.80
CA GLU A 119 -6.95 2.66 -25.25
C GLU A 119 -6.76 2.02 -24.82
N ILE A 120 -6.51 1.76 -24.83
CA ILE A 120 -6.37 1.16 -24.06
C ILE A 120 -5.91 0.62 -23.58
N GLN A 121 -5.46 0.34 -23.42
CA GLN A 121 -4.86 -0.04 -22.89
C GLN A 121 -4.66 -0.67 -22.14
N PRO A 122 -4.15 -1.24 -21.99
CA PRO A 122 -4.09 -2.25 -21.09
C PRO A 122 -4.12 -2.15 -19.80
#